data_80c7fa5e472f32ebb1918228261ae3b3
#
_entry.id   80c7fa5e472f32ebb1918228261ae3b3
#
_cell.length_a   1.000
_cell.length_b   1.000
_cell.length_c   1.000
_cell.angle_alpha   90.00
_cell.angle_beta   90.00
_cell.angle_gamma   90.00
#
_symmetry.space_group_name_H-M   'P 1'
#
loop_
_entity.id
_entity.type
_entity.pdbx_description
1 polymer ?
#
loop_
_entity_poly.entity_id
_entity_poly.type
_entity_poly.pdbx_seq_one_letter_code
_entity_poly.pdbx_strand_id
1 'polypeptide(L)'
;MNIEKERKAISILQTFNSDDPYYACYSGGKDSDVIRILCELAGVNYELHHNHTTVDAPETVYYVRSIPDIIIHKPEETMWQLIVRKCFPPTRLARYCCDHLKERGGKYRKKVTGVRWAESKNRENNQGSVTIIGKPQTVQKALEESQNINFSSTPKGGWY
;
A
#
# COMPACT_ATOMS: atom_id res chain seq x y z
N MET A 1 9.46 4.97 -20.92
CA MET A 1 8.55 4.20 -20.05
C MET A 1 8.65 2.73 -20.48
N ASN A 2 8.74 1.78 -19.57
CA ASN A 2 8.87 0.36 -19.94
C ASN A 2 7.46 -0.21 -20.12
N ILE A 3 7.01 -0.26 -21.38
CA ILE A 3 5.66 -0.69 -21.78
C ILE A 3 5.33 -2.11 -21.27
N GLU A 4 6.32 -2.98 -21.18
CA GLU A 4 6.13 -4.34 -20.70
C GLU A 4 5.74 -4.36 -19.20
N LYS A 5 6.41 -3.54 -18.36
CA LYS A 5 6.08 -3.43 -16.93
C LYS A 5 4.70 -2.83 -16.71
N GLU A 6 4.32 -1.85 -17.51
CA GLU A 6 2.99 -1.24 -17.47
C GLU A 6 1.90 -2.27 -17.81
N ARG A 7 2.05 -2.99 -18.93
CA ARG A 7 1.09 -4.04 -19.34
C ARG A 7 0.97 -5.12 -18.28
N LYS A 8 2.09 -5.55 -17.68
CA LYS A 8 2.08 -6.53 -16.60
C LYS A 8 1.31 -6.02 -15.37
N ALA A 9 1.53 -4.77 -14.97
CA ALA A 9 0.83 -4.17 -13.83
C ALA A 9 -0.69 -4.07 -14.09
N ILE A 10 -1.09 -3.62 -15.27
CA ILE A 10 -2.51 -3.56 -15.69
C ILE A 10 -3.14 -4.95 -15.67
N SER A 11 -2.47 -5.96 -16.25
CA SER A 11 -2.95 -7.34 -16.25
C SER A 11 -3.16 -7.88 -14.82
N ILE A 12 -2.24 -7.60 -13.91
CA ILE A 12 -2.38 -7.99 -12.50
C ILE A 12 -3.61 -7.32 -11.87
N LEU A 13 -3.78 -6.02 -12.05
CA LEU A 13 -4.93 -5.30 -11.50
C LEU A 13 -6.26 -5.85 -12.05
N GLN A 14 -6.32 -6.15 -13.33
CA GLN A 14 -7.52 -6.73 -13.97
C GLN A 14 -7.81 -8.15 -13.48
N THR A 15 -6.79 -8.97 -13.28
CA THR A 15 -6.95 -10.37 -12.82
C THR A 15 -7.56 -10.44 -11.42
N PHE A 16 -7.20 -9.52 -10.52
CA PHE A 16 -7.72 -9.47 -9.15
C PHE A 16 -8.87 -8.48 -8.95
N ASN A 17 -9.42 -7.95 -10.04
CA ASN A 17 -10.58 -7.07 -9.97
C ASN A 17 -11.81 -7.83 -9.42
N SER A 18 -12.60 -7.16 -8.59
CA SER A 18 -13.86 -7.67 -8.07
C SER A 18 -14.79 -6.50 -7.80
N ASP A 19 -16.01 -6.79 -7.33
CA ASP A 19 -16.99 -5.77 -6.96
C ASP A 19 -16.49 -4.86 -5.83
N ASP A 20 -15.65 -5.42 -4.92
CA ASP A 20 -15.01 -4.63 -3.87
C ASP A 20 -13.87 -3.77 -4.44
N PRO A 21 -13.90 -2.44 -4.28
CA PRO A 21 -12.88 -1.56 -4.81
C PRO A 21 -11.52 -1.80 -4.16
N TYR A 22 -10.46 -1.61 -4.92
CA TYR A 22 -9.10 -1.64 -4.39
C TYR A 22 -8.87 -0.52 -3.38
N TYR A 23 -8.20 -0.85 -2.29
CA TYR A 23 -7.64 0.13 -1.36
C TYR A 23 -6.29 0.62 -1.90
N ALA A 24 -6.29 1.70 -2.67
CA ALA A 24 -5.07 2.28 -3.23
C ALA A 24 -4.40 3.20 -2.21
N CYS A 25 -3.23 2.79 -1.71
CA CYS A 25 -2.46 3.57 -0.74
C CYS A 25 -1.82 4.78 -1.43
N TYR A 26 -2.26 5.96 -1.08
CA TYR A 26 -1.81 7.21 -1.69
C TYR A 26 -1.00 8.06 -0.71
N SER A 27 0.26 8.32 -1.05
CA SER A 27 1.18 9.08 -0.20
C SER A 27 1.38 10.55 -0.64
N GLY A 28 0.85 10.95 -1.79
CA GLY A 28 1.10 12.24 -2.41
C GLY A 28 2.45 12.31 -3.16
N GLY A 29 3.14 11.18 -3.32
CA GLY A 29 4.38 11.10 -4.07
C GLY A 29 4.16 10.50 -5.46
N LYS A 30 5.12 10.73 -6.37
CA LYS A 30 5.08 10.28 -7.77
C LYS A 30 4.75 8.79 -7.96
N ASP A 31 5.20 7.92 -7.05
CA ASP A 31 4.95 6.49 -7.14
C ASP A 31 3.46 6.17 -6.84
N SER A 32 2.83 6.93 -5.95
CA SER A 32 1.40 6.81 -5.69
C SER A 32 0.54 7.40 -6.83
N ASP A 33 1.03 8.44 -7.53
CA ASP A 33 0.38 8.95 -8.73
C ASP A 33 0.41 7.90 -9.86
N VAL A 34 1.52 7.19 -10.04
CA VAL A 34 1.62 6.09 -11.00
C VAL A 34 0.59 4.99 -10.68
N ILE A 35 0.40 4.63 -9.41
CA ILE A 35 -0.62 3.66 -9.01
C ILE A 35 -2.02 4.13 -9.39
N ARG A 36 -2.35 5.39 -9.13
CA ARG A 36 -3.64 5.98 -9.54
C ARG A 36 -3.87 5.85 -11.05
N ILE A 37 -2.88 6.27 -11.84
CA ILE A 37 -2.95 6.19 -13.30
C ILE A 37 -3.09 4.73 -13.78
N LEU A 38 -2.36 3.78 -13.17
CA LEU A 38 -2.47 2.37 -13.53
C LEU A 38 -3.85 1.79 -13.20
N CYS A 39 -4.48 2.18 -12.10
CA CYS A 39 -5.85 1.78 -11.78
C CYS A 39 -6.85 2.35 -12.81
N GLU A 40 -6.69 3.61 -13.21
CA GLU A 40 -7.49 4.26 -14.26
C GLU A 40 -7.33 3.54 -15.61
N LEU A 41 -6.09 3.27 -16.03
CA LEU A 41 -5.80 2.55 -17.28
C LEU A 41 -6.30 1.10 -17.29
N ALA A 42 -6.27 0.45 -16.12
CA ALA A 42 -6.78 -0.91 -15.97
C ALA A 42 -8.31 -0.96 -15.96
N GLY A 43 -9.01 0.15 -15.77
CA GLY A 43 -10.46 0.23 -15.68
C GLY A 43 -11.03 -0.49 -14.47
N VAL A 44 -10.28 -0.55 -13.36
CA VAL A 44 -10.69 -1.24 -12.13
C VAL A 44 -11.29 -0.27 -11.13
N ASN A 45 -12.18 -0.77 -10.26
CA ASN A 45 -12.72 0.02 -9.15
C ASN A 45 -11.66 0.23 -8.07
N TYR A 46 -11.42 1.45 -7.66
CA TYR A 46 -10.46 1.78 -6.61
C TYR A 46 -10.89 2.99 -5.80
N GLU A 47 -10.41 3.07 -4.58
CA GLU A 47 -10.54 4.22 -3.68
C GLU A 47 -9.13 4.67 -3.27
N LEU A 48 -8.88 5.97 -3.36
CA LEU A 48 -7.62 6.56 -2.91
C LEU A 48 -7.67 6.81 -1.40
N HIS A 49 -6.72 6.23 -0.67
CA HIS A 49 -6.63 6.38 0.78
C HIS A 49 -5.29 6.99 1.19
N HIS A 50 -5.34 8.12 1.85
CA HIS A 50 -4.18 8.81 2.41
C HIS A 50 -4.21 8.76 3.93
N ASN A 51 -3.14 8.27 4.54
CA ASN A 51 -2.96 8.29 5.99
C ASN A 51 -2.18 9.55 6.38
N HIS A 52 -2.84 10.52 6.98
CA HIS A 52 -2.21 11.75 7.46
C HIS A 52 -1.30 11.45 8.66
N THR A 53 0.00 11.72 8.52
CA THR A 53 0.99 11.36 9.56
C THR A 53 1.18 12.43 10.62
N THR A 54 0.59 13.61 10.45
CA THR A 54 0.75 14.81 11.31
C THR A 54 2.14 15.45 11.27
N VAL A 55 3.06 14.91 10.50
CA VAL A 55 4.42 15.44 10.24
C VAL A 55 4.72 15.52 8.74
N ASP A 56 3.69 15.37 7.90
CA ASP A 56 3.83 15.56 6.46
C ASP A 56 4.15 17.01 6.14
N ALA A 57 4.95 17.24 5.09
CA ALA A 57 5.23 18.59 4.61
C ALA A 57 3.92 19.31 4.22
N PRO A 58 3.76 20.61 4.51
CA PRO A 58 2.54 21.35 4.17
C PRO A 58 2.16 21.23 2.69
N GLU A 59 3.13 21.27 1.79
CA GLU A 59 2.95 21.13 0.35
C GLU A 59 2.30 19.79 0.00
N THR A 60 2.74 18.70 0.62
CA THR A 60 2.16 17.38 0.44
C THR A 60 0.70 17.34 0.93
N VAL A 61 0.43 17.97 2.07
CA VAL A 61 -0.93 18.03 2.63
C VAL A 61 -1.85 18.82 1.70
N TYR A 62 -1.41 19.97 1.18
CA TYR A 62 -2.18 20.77 0.23
C TYR A 62 -2.41 20.01 -1.08
N TYR A 63 -1.38 19.37 -1.61
CA TYR A 63 -1.47 18.58 -2.82
C TYR A 63 -2.47 17.43 -2.68
N VAL A 64 -2.35 16.64 -1.62
CA VAL A 64 -3.28 15.53 -1.35
C VAL A 64 -4.73 16.03 -1.24
N ARG A 65 -4.97 17.13 -0.55
CA ARG A 65 -6.31 17.72 -0.42
C ARG A 65 -6.89 18.26 -1.73
N SER A 66 -6.07 18.55 -2.71
CA SER A 66 -6.52 18.99 -4.04
C SER A 66 -6.98 17.85 -4.94
N ILE A 67 -6.73 16.60 -4.55
CA ILE A 67 -7.11 15.43 -5.34
C ILE A 67 -8.58 15.11 -5.07
N PRO A 68 -9.42 15.00 -6.10
CA PRO A 68 -10.82 14.64 -5.94
C PRO A 68 -10.96 13.21 -5.38
N ASP A 69 -12.02 13.01 -4.62
CA ASP A 69 -12.46 11.71 -4.09
C ASP A 69 -11.43 10.95 -3.22
N ILE A 70 -10.42 11.66 -2.71
CA ILE A 70 -9.45 11.06 -1.80
C ILE A 70 -10.00 10.94 -0.37
N ILE A 71 -9.85 9.77 0.21
CA ILE A 71 -10.25 9.48 1.59
C ILE A 71 -9.04 9.72 2.50
N ILE A 72 -9.10 10.77 3.33
CA ILE A 72 -8.02 11.13 4.25
C ILE A 72 -8.31 10.56 5.64
N HIS A 73 -7.45 9.65 6.08
CA HIS A 73 -7.51 9.08 7.42
C HIS A 73 -6.67 9.92 8.38
N LYS A 74 -7.31 10.43 9.42
CA LYS A 74 -6.63 11.11 10.53
C LYS A 74 -6.25 10.09 11.59
N PRO A 75 -5.02 10.13 12.13
CA PRO A 75 -4.65 9.25 13.21
C PRO A 75 -5.31 9.69 14.53
N GLU A 76 -5.51 8.73 15.42
CA GLU A 76 -6.02 9.00 16.79
C GLU A 76 -5.01 9.81 17.60
N GLU A 77 -3.71 9.56 17.39
CA GLU A 77 -2.59 10.24 18.05
C GLU A 77 -1.67 10.88 17.03
N THR A 78 -1.21 12.09 17.33
CA THR A 78 -0.18 12.76 16.52
C THR A 78 1.19 12.11 16.73
N MET A 79 2.13 12.36 15.82
CA MET A 79 3.53 11.91 15.97
C MET A 79 4.12 12.38 17.31
N TRP A 80 3.83 13.61 17.71
CA TRP A 80 4.34 14.19 18.98
C TRP A 80 3.80 13.46 20.20
N GLN A 81 2.51 13.14 20.23
CA GLN A 81 1.90 12.35 21.29
C GLN A 81 2.48 10.93 21.34
N LEU A 82 2.72 10.33 20.16
CA LEU A 82 3.38 9.02 20.09
C LEU A 82 4.81 9.06 20.68
N ILE A 83 5.60 10.11 20.40
CA ILE A 83 6.95 10.26 20.94
C ILE A 83 6.91 10.37 22.45
N VAL A 84 5.99 11.17 22.99
CA VAL A 84 5.82 11.30 24.46
C VAL A 84 5.44 9.97 25.08
N ARG A 85 4.47 9.27 24.50
CA ARG A 85 4.01 7.96 25.01
C ARG A 85 5.08 6.87 24.94
N LYS A 86 5.93 6.91 23.90
CA LYS A 86 7.03 5.94 23.71
C LYS A 86 8.30 6.32 24.43
N CYS A 87 8.39 7.56 24.96
CA CYS A 87 9.54 8.12 25.67
C CYS A 87 10.83 8.26 24.82
N PHE A 88 10.75 8.06 23.50
CA PHE A 88 11.89 8.27 22.60
C PHE A 88 11.39 8.52 21.15
N PRO A 89 12.14 9.26 20.33
CA PRO A 89 11.78 9.49 18.92
C PRO A 89 11.93 8.21 18.09
N PRO A 90 11.18 8.07 16.98
CA PRO A 90 11.33 6.93 16.11
C PRO A 90 12.74 6.88 15.48
N THR A 91 13.26 5.67 15.33
CA THR A 91 14.57 5.41 14.70
C THR A 91 14.41 4.44 13.54
N ARG A 92 15.50 4.18 12.79
CA ARG A 92 15.49 3.17 11.72
C ARG A 92 15.19 1.75 12.23
N LEU A 93 15.54 1.46 13.48
CA LEU A 93 15.28 0.17 14.12
C LEU A 93 13.90 0.13 14.77
N ALA A 94 13.52 1.20 15.45
CA ALA A 94 12.22 1.32 16.15
C ALA A 94 11.25 2.19 15.33
N ARG A 95 10.65 1.58 14.30
CA ARG A 95 9.77 2.25 13.33
C ARG A 95 8.29 2.26 13.75
N TYR A 96 8.01 2.45 15.04
CA TYR A 96 6.64 2.46 15.56
C TYR A 96 5.72 3.49 14.87
N CYS A 97 6.29 4.59 14.36
CA CYS A 97 5.54 5.58 13.61
C CYS A 97 4.92 5.02 12.32
N CYS A 98 5.61 4.11 11.62
CA CYS A 98 5.08 3.51 10.41
C CYS A 98 3.86 2.65 10.74
N ASP A 99 3.95 1.79 11.76
CA ASP A 99 2.84 0.97 12.21
C ASP A 99 1.64 1.83 12.64
N HIS A 100 1.86 2.83 13.49
CA HIS A 100 0.76 3.65 14.03
C HIS A 100 0.14 4.61 13.03
N LEU A 101 0.94 5.25 12.15
CA LEU A 101 0.47 6.34 11.31
C LEU A 101 0.27 5.98 9.83
N LYS A 102 0.90 4.90 9.33
CA LYS A 102 0.87 4.57 7.90
C LYS A 102 0.24 3.23 7.56
N GLU A 103 0.41 2.19 8.39
CA GLU A 103 0.16 0.82 7.98
C GLU A 103 -1.21 0.25 8.41
N ARG A 104 -1.96 0.96 9.27
CA ARG A 104 -3.20 0.44 9.86
C ARG A 104 -4.42 0.41 8.95
N GLY A 105 -4.40 1.07 7.81
CA GLY A 105 -5.55 1.15 6.90
C GLY A 105 -5.80 -0.13 6.10
N GLY A 106 -7.03 -0.30 5.58
CA GLY A 106 -7.40 -1.32 4.59
C GLY A 106 -7.25 -2.77 5.05
N LYS A 107 -7.57 -3.08 6.31
CA LYS A 107 -7.63 -4.48 6.78
C LYS A 107 -8.68 -5.25 5.98
N TYR A 108 -8.35 -6.49 5.60
CA TYR A 108 -9.21 -7.40 4.84
C TYR A 108 -9.60 -6.92 3.43
N ARG A 109 -8.95 -5.87 2.91
CA ARG A 109 -9.15 -5.36 1.55
C ARG A 109 -7.95 -5.64 0.66
N LYS A 110 -8.19 -5.71 -0.65
CA LYS A 110 -7.11 -5.77 -1.64
C LYS A 110 -6.40 -4.41 -1.69
N LYS A 111 -5.13 -4.38 -1.27
CA LYS A 111 -4.32 -3.16 -1.24
C LYS A 111 -3.43 -3.05 -2.47
N VAL A 112 -3.37 -1.86 -3.04
CA VAL A 112 -2.41 -1.51 -4.08
C VAL A 112 -1.44 -0.49 -3.53
N THR A 113 -0.15 -0.76 -3.65
CA THR A 113 0.92 0.09 -3.12
C THR A 113 2.01 0.33 -4.16
N GLY A 114 2.51 1.56 -4.24
CA GLY A 114 3.60 1.97 -5.13
C GLY A 114 4.99 1.66 -4.55
N VAL A 115 5.23 0.42 -4.14
CA VAL A 115 6.52 0.02 -3.57
C VAL A 115 7.48 -0.41 -4.67
N ARG A 116 8.70 0.17 -4.69
CA ARG A 116 9.74 -0.18 -5.65
C ARG A 116 10.72 -1.20 -5.04
N TRP A 117 11.02 -2.26 -5.79
CA TRP A 117 12.02 -3.26 -5.37
C TRP A 117 13.41 -2.65 -5.23
N ALA A 118 13.77 -1.69 -6.10
CA ALA A 118 15.06 -1.00 -6.05
C ALA A 118 15.35 -0.26 -4.73
N GLU A 119 14.34 -0.04 -3.87
CA GLU A 119 14.53 0.64 -2.59
C GLU A 119 15.12 -0.25 -1.49
N SER A 120 15.05 -1.57 -1.64
CA SER A 120 15.57 -2.49 -0.63
C SER A 120 15.75 -3.90 -1.20
N LYS A 121 16.95 -4.46 -1.06
CA LYS A 121 17.25 -5.86 -1.42
C LYS A 121 16.32 -6.86 -0.70
N ASN A 122 15.92 -6.55 0.54
CA ASN A 122 14.96 -7.39 1.26
C ASN A 122 13.57 -7.38 0.62
N ARG A 123 13.15 -6.27 -0.01
CA ARG A 123 11.88 -6.21 -0.74
C ARG A 123 11.96 -6.97 -2.05
N GLU A 124 13.07 -6.84 -2.78
CA GLU A 124 13.32 -7.57 -4.02
C GLU A 124 13.28 -9.10 -3.80
N ASN A 125 13.90 -9.58 -2.73
CA ASN A 125 14.01 -11.02 -2.44
C ASN A 125 12.73 -11.60 -1.80
N ASN A 126 11.94 -10.80 -1.07
CA ASN A 126 10.84 -11.29 -0.24
C ASN A 126 9.44 -10.86 -0.71
N GLN A 127 9.34 -9.99 -1.70
CA GLN A 127 8.05 -9.48 -2.18
C GLN A 127 7.92 -9.69 -3.69
N GLY A 128 7.01 -10.56 -4.09
CA GLY A 128 6.54 -10.64 -5.48
C GLY A 128 5.68 -9.43 -5.88
N SER A 129 5.27 -9.38 -7.13
CA SER A 129 4.32 -8.36 -7.63
C SER A 129 2.98 -8.41 -6.90
N VAL A 130 2.60 -9.59 -6.41
CA VAL A 130 1.41 -9.82 -5.60
C VAL A 130 1.84 -10.56 -4.35
N THR A 131 1.43 -10.06 -3.19
CA THR A 131 1.69 -10.69 -1.89
C THR A 131 0.36 -10.89 -1.19
N ILE A 132 0.08 -12.13 -0.82
CA ILE A 132 -1.13 -12.48 -0.07
C ILE A 132 -0.78 -12.51 1.42
N ILE A 133 -1.48 -11.69 2.18
CA ILE A 133 -1.35 -11.63 3.63
C ILE A 133 -2.59 -12.32 4.22
N GLY A 134 -2.42 -13.50 4.81
CA GLY A 134 -3.55 -14.24 5.38
C GLY A 134 -3.21 -15.65 5.84
N LYS A 135 -4.25 -16.37 6.26
CA LYS A 135 -4.12 -17.78 6.63
C LYS A 135 -3.81 -18.65 5.40
N PRO A 136 -3.12 -19.80 5.55
CA PRO A 136 -2.75 -20.70 4.44
C PRO A 136 -3.89 -21.05 3.47
N GLN A 137 -5.09 -21.26 3.99
CA GLN A 137 -6.29 -21.58 3.20
C GLN A 137 -6.71 -20.45 2.23
N THR A 138 -6.51 -19.17 2.64
CA THR A 138 -6.79 -18.00 1.80
C THR A 138 -5.75 -17.88 0.69
N VAL A 139 -4.50 -18.23 0.99
CA VAL A 139 -3.39 -18.26 0.03
C VAL A 139 -3.63 -19.31 -1.04
N GLN A 140 -4.06 -20.52 -0.64
CA GLN A 140 -4.33 -21.63 -1.54
C GLN A 140 -5.46 -21.31 -2.53
N LYS A 141 -6.58 -20.76 -2.02
CA LYS A 141 -7.70 -20.33 -2.85
C LYS A 141 -7.32 -19.26 -3.87
N ALA A 142 -6.51 -18.26 -3.47
CA ALA A 142 -6.03 -17.23 -4.37
C ALA A 142 -5.01 -17.75 -5.40
N LEU A 143 -4.22 -18.78 -5.06
CA LEU A 143 -3.30 -19.44 -6.00
C LEU A 143 -4.07 -20.25 -7.07
N GLU A 144 -5.16 -20.89 -6.70
CA GLU A 144 -6.03 -21.62 -7.63
C GLU A 144 -6.72 -20.68 -8.63
N GLU A 145 -7.07 -19.46 -8.21
CA GLU A 145 -7.69 -18.44 -9.06
C GLU A 145 -6.71 -17.77 -10.05
N SER A 146 -5.38 -17.94 -9.88
CA SER A 146 -4.37 -17.21 -10.64
C SER A 146 -3.23 -18.07 -11.15
N GLN A 147 -3.46 -18.87 -12.15
CA GLN A 147 -2.47 -19.82 -12.70
C GLN A 147 -1.21 -19.22 -13.36
N ASN A 148 -1.03 -17.89 -13.43
CA ASN A 148 0.07 -17.27 -14.17
C ASN A 148 0.80 -16.09 -13.50
N ILE A 149 0.70 -15.93 -12.18
CA ILE A 149 1.32 -14.80 -11.48
C ILE A 149 2.31 -15.30 -10.42
N ASN A 150 3.52 -14.75 -10.39
CA ASN A 150 4.51 -15.05 -9.35
C ASN A 150 4.02 -14.53 -7.99
N PHE A 151 3.58 -15.42 -7.13
CA PHE A 151 3.25 -15.12 -5.75
C PHE A 151 4.44 -15.34 -4.84
N SER A 152 4.71 -14.41 -3.94
CA SER A 152 5.46 -14.69 -2.72
C SER A 152 4.46 -14.85 -1.57
N SER A 153 4.26 -16.06 -1.11
CA SER A 153 3.61 -16.28 0.18
C SER A 153 4.62 -15.98 1.27
N THR A 154 4.46 -14.89 1.97
CA THR A 154 5.20 -14.68 3.21
C THR A 154 4.28 -15.08 4.37
N PRO A 155 4.48 -16.25 4.98
CA PRO A 155 3.88 -16.57 6.25
C PRO A 155 4.66 -15.85 7.32
N LYS A 156 4.59 -14.54 7.38
CA LYS A 156 5.13 -13.77 8.49
C LYS A 156 4.00 -13.18 9.27
N GLY A 157 4.03 -13.62 10.52
CA GLY A 157 3.21 -13.12 11.58
C GLY A 157 2.99 -11.63 11.46
N GLY A 158 1.73 -11.28 11.65
CA GLY A 158 1.24 -9.95 11.43
C GLY A 158 2.10 -8.90 12.07
N TRP A 159 2.33 -7.87 11.33
CA TRP A 159 2.57 -6.58 11.91
C TRP A 159 1.22 -6.12 12.48
N TYR A 160 1.11 -6.27 13.79
CA TYR A 160 -0.01 -5.77 14.58
C TYR A 160 0.04 -4.26 14.69
#